data_04a3e1f600081272634410e06b82790e
#
_entry.id   04a3e1f600081272634410e06b82790e
#
_cell.length_a   1.000
_cell.length_b   1.000
_cell.length_c   1.000
_cell.angle_alpha   90.00
_cell.angle_beta   90.00
_cell.angle_gamma   90.00
#
_symmetry.space_group_name_H-M   'P 1'
#
loop_
_entity.id
_entity.type
_entity.pdbx_description
1 polymer ?
#
loop_
_entity_poly.entity_id
_entity_poly.type
_entity_poly.pdbx_seq_one_letter_code
_entity_poly.pdbx_strand_id
1 'polypeptide(L)'
;MKFLFKYTFHLVILACVSALFSGCEQDPKYRVYDYPVPVVESIYPTDGYVTTQVVITGTNFGDRAEAVKVFFGEAQSNKVLDCKNNRLVVEVPETAVTGNLSLQIYNKKVENIGHYTVLPTPRVITVTSDSEDGEGVADTGDKVTITGENFGTDPSDISVSFNGTPAEFELVDESTIVATTPADYQTGSVTVTIHGYTMTGGAMFNPNSKGDVTVLYLQNYKQPFAKANDESWKNGEWWTPAVWNQNKASFNAKNNTTVTGMQYKAAEGFTLAFQNGWEKEAYTNGKIWQVATLRPGKY
;
A
#
# COMPACT_ATOMS: atom_id res chain seq x y z
N MET A 1 60.96 22.39 -66.33
CA MET A 1 60.69 23.03 -65.02
C MET A 1 59.21 22.96 -64.55
N LYS A 2 58.22 22.92 -65.43
CA LYS A 2 56.78 22.87 -65.01
C LYS A 2 56.33 21.51 -64.49
N PHE A 3 56.98 20.38 -64.80
CA PHE A 3 56.59 19.03 -64.34
C PHE A 3 57.06 18.77 -62.94
N LEU A 4 58.21 19.18 -62.51
CA LEU A 4 58.73 19.01 -61.17
C LEU A 4 57.87 19.75 -60.11
N PHE A 5 57.37 20.95 -60.44
CA PHE A 5 56.58 21.72 -59.52
C PHE A 5 55.19 21.11 -59.22
N LYS A 6 54.65 20.36 -60.15
CA LYS A 6 53.37 19.74 -60.02
C LYS A 6 53.43 18.53 -59.03
N TYR A 7 54.51 17.78 -59.08
CA TYR A 7 54.71 16.64 -58.19
C TYR A 7 55.10 17.05 -56.77
N THR A 8 55.88 18.09 -56.60
CA THR A 8 56.21 18.62 -55.27
C THR A 8 54.99 19.20 -54.61
N PHE A 9 54.10 19.88 -55.36
CA PHE A 9 52.83 20.39 -54.79
C PHE A 9 51.88 19.30 -54.31
N HIS A 10 51.76 18.20 -55.06
CA HIS A 10 50.97 17.03 -54.66
C HIS A 10 51.58 16.29 -53.47
N LEU A 11 52.88 16.21 -53.37
CA LEU A 11 53.59 15.58 -52.26
C LEU A 11 53.43 16.38 -50.95
N VAL A 12 53.46 17.72 -51.05
CA VAL A 12 53.21 18.60 -49.90
C VAL A 12 51.76 18.51 -49.44
N ILE A 13 50.76 18.44 -50.36
CA ILE A 13 49.38 18.25 -50.01
C ILE A 13 49.17 16.90 -49.35
N LEU A 14 49.79 15.83 -49.87
CA LEU A 14 49.67 14.50 -49.29
C LEU A 14 50.31 14.42 -47.87
N ALA A 15 51.44 15.12 -47.66
CA ALA A 15 52.07 15.21 -46.34
C ALA A 15 51.25 16.08 -45.37
N CYS A 16 50.59 17.15 -45.82
CA CYS A 16 49.68 17.93 -44.98
C CYS A 16 48.41 17.14 -44.62
N VAL A 17 47.86 16.36 -45.54
CA VAL A 17 46.68 15.51 -45.28
C VAL A 17 47.02 14.40 -44.30
N SER A 18 48.21 13.76 -44.41
CA SER A 18 48.62 12.74 -43.42
C SER A 18 48.90 13.32 -42.03
N ALA A 19 49.36 14.59 -41.95
CA ALA A 19 49.52 15.27 -40.66
C ALA A 19 48.17 15.66 -39.99
N LEU A 20 47.10 15.78 -40.78
CA LEU A 20 45.74 16.03 -40.22
C LEU A 20 45.11 14.77 -39.66
N PHE A 21 45.59 13.57 -40.03
CA PHE A 21 45.09 12.30 -39.45
C PHE A 21 45.92 11.81 -38.27
N SER A 22 47.07 12.43 -37.93
CA SER A 22 47.69 12.25 -36.63
C SER A 22 46.98 13.07 -35.57
N GLY A 23 45.61 12.99 -35.54
CA GLY A 23 44.84 13.44 -34.44
C GLY A 23 45.30 12.73 -33.19
N CYS A 24 45.69 13.47 -32.20
CA CYS A 24 45.97 12.96 -30.88
C CYS A 24 44.95 11.89 -30.47
N GLU A 25 45.33 10.64 -30.49
CA GLU A 25 44.79 9.66 -29.55
C GLU A 25 45.26 10.10 -28.16
N GLN A 26 44.71 11.22 -27.67
CA GLN A 26 44.68 11.43 -26.26
C GLN A 26 43.67 10.41 -25.74
N ASP A 27 44.20 9.29 -25.30
CA ASP A 27 43.41 8.43 -24.38
C ASP A 27 42.81 9.38 -23.32
N PRO A 28 41.48 9.52 -23.27
CA PRO A 28 40.88 10.33 -22.24
C PRO A 28 41.37 9.73 -20.92
N LYS A 29 42.20 10.49 -20.21
CA LYS A 29 42.70 10.10 -18.87
C LYS A 29 41.51 10.08 -17.90
N TYR A 30 40.49 9.28 -18.18
CA TYR A 30 39.45 8.99 -17.22
C TYR A 30 40.11 8.14 -16.14
N ARG A 31 40.12 8.64 -14.91
CA ARG A 31 40.41 7.81 -13.76
C ARG A 31 39.30 6.78 -13.69
N VAL A 32 39.55 5.57 -14.11
CA VAL A 32 38.67 4.45 -13.81
C VAL A 32 38.76 4.24 -12.32
N TYR A 33 37.71 4.68 -11.61
CA TYR A 33 37.62 4.41 -10.18
C TYR A 33 37.12 2.97 -10.01
N ASP A 34 37.95 2.11 -9.46
CA ASP A 34 37.55 0.74 -9.12
C ASP A 34 36.93 0.74 -7.72
N TYR A 35 35.61 0.57 -7.66
CA TYR A 35 34.90 0.51 -6.40
C TYR A 35 35.27 -0.76 -5.65
N PRO A 36 35.44 -0.69 -4.31
CA PRO A 36 35.69 -1.88 -3.51
C PRO A 36 34.47 -2.82 -3.57
N VAL A 37 34.73 -4.11 -3.46
CA VAL A 37 33.66 -5.11 -3.40
C VAL A 37 32.87 -4.90 -2.11
N PRO A 38 31.53 -4.84 -2.15
CA PRO A 38 30.74 -4.76 -0.94
C PRO A 38 30.85 -6.05 -0.12
N VAL A 39 30.87 -5.90 1.20
CA VAL A 39 30.87 -7.01 2.15
C VAL A 39 29.63 -6.90 3.02
N VAL A 40 28.81 -7.94 3.03
CA VAL A 40 27.60 -8.02 3.86
C VAL A 40 27.91 -8.80 5.12
N GLU A 41 27.53 -8.26 6.28
CA GLU A 41 27.70 -8.83 7.60
C GLU A 41 26.42 -9.41 8.16
N SER A 42 25.31 -8.70 7.98
CA SER A 42 23.99 -9.18 8.43
C SER A 42 22.85 -8.66 7.58
N ILE A 43 21.72 -9.38 7.64
CA ILE A 43 20.46 -9.03 7.03
C ILE A 43 19.37 -9.26 8.06
N TYR A 44 18.49 -8.28 8.25
CA TYR A 44 17.39 -8.38 9.19
C TYR A 44 16.18 -7.52 8.76
N PRO A 45 14.96 -8.03 8.87
CA PRO A 45 14.62 -9.44 9.15
C PRO A 45 15.03 -10.37 8.00
N THR A 46 15.05 -11.67 8.27
CA THR A 46 15.35 -12.72 7.28
C THR A 46 14.09 -13.34 6.66
N ASP A 47 12.93 -12.90 7.12
CA ASP A 47 11.62 -13.30 6.63
C ASP A 47 10.63 -12.13 6.78
N GLY A 48 9.54 -12.20 6.05
CA GLY A 48 8.47 -11.19 6.07
C GLY A 48 7.70 -11.14 4.76
N TYR A 49 6.75 -10.23 4.72
CA TYR A 49 5.89 -10.05 3.54
C TYR A 49 6.57 -9.20 2.46
N VAL A 50 5.98 -9.16 1.29
CA VAL A 50 6.29 -8.12 0.30
C VAL A 50 6.11 -6.73 0.95
N THR A 51 6.89 -5.74 0.53
CA THR A 51 6.97 -4.39 1.10
C THR A 51 7.61 -4.29 2.50
N THR A 52 8.00 -5.39 3.14
CA THR A 52 8.78 -5.35 4.38
C THR A 52 10.10 -4.61 4.16
N GLN A 53 10.51 -3.82 5.13
CA GLN A 53 11.81 -3.15 5.10
C GLN A 53 12.89 -4.08 5.65
N VAL A 54 13.91 -4.31 4.84
CA VAL A 54 15.07 -5.15 5.19
C VAL A 54 16.29 -4.26 5.36
N VAL A 55 16.96 -4.41 6.50
CA VAL A 55 18.21 -3.76 6.82
C VAL A 55 19.37 -4.70 6.47
N ILE A 56 20.32 -4.22 5.68
CA ILE A 56 21.55 -4.94 5.32
C ILE A 56 22.69 -4.14 5.93
N THR A 57 23.52 -4.79 6.74
CA THR A 57 24.71 -4.17 7.31
C THR A 57 25.98 -4.77 6.71
N GLY A 58 27.06 -3.99 6.70
CA GLY A 58 28.31 -4.41 6.14
C GLY A 58 29.27 -3.25 5.87
N THR A 59 30.05 -3.35 4.79
CA THR A 59 31.00 -2.32 4.38
C THR A 59 31.00 -2.12 2.86
N ASN A 60 31.53 -0.95 2.43
CA ASN A 60 31.72 -0.61 1.01
C ASN A 60 30.40 -0.45 0.23
N PHE A 61 29.32 -0.03 0.87
CA PHE A 61 28.04 0.21 0.18
C PHE A 61 28.00 1.59 -0.51
N GLY A 62 28.84 2.53 -0.06
CA GLY A 62 28.80 3.91 -0.52
C GLY A 62 27.64 4.69 0.10
N ASP A 63 27.30 5.82 -0.52
CA ASP A 63 26.29 6.75 -0.04
C ASP A 63 25.23 7.12 -1.12
N ARG A 64 25.23 6.38 -2.24
CA ARG A 64 24.37 6.65 -3.39
C ARG A 64 23.36 5.53 -3.59
N ALA A 65 22.11 5.77 -3.22
CA ALA A 65 21.02 4.81 -3.36
C ALA A 65 20.82 4.35 -4.82
N GLU A 66 21.02 5.24 -5.79
CA GLU A 66 20.89 4.94 -7.21
C GLU A 66 21.95 3.97 -7.76
N ALA A 67 23.05 3.79 -7.04
CA ALA A 67 24.09 2.82 -7.39
C ALA A 67 23.84 1.43 -6.81
N VAL A 68 22.87 1.32 -5.90
CA VAL A 68 22.55 0.09 -5.17
C VAL A 68 21.44 -0.66 -5.88
N LYS A 69 21.65 -1.97 -6.08
CA LYS A 69 20.61 -2.91 -6.50
C LYS A 69 20.64 -4.11 -5.56
N VAL A 70 19.51 -4.39 -4.93
CA VAL A 70 19.31 -5.58 -4.11
C VAL A 70 18.29 -6.46 -4.79
N PHE A 71 18.61 -7.74 -4.88
CA PHE A 71 17.75 -8.73 -5.50
C PHE A 71 17.30 -9.74 -4.46
N PHE A 72 16.02 -10.04 -4.47
CA PHE A 72 15.36 -11.11 -3.72
C PHE A 72 15.06 -12.24 -4.70
N GLY A 73 15.98 -13.22 -4.80
CA GLY A 73 16.01 -14.12 -5.93
C GLY A 73 16.30 -13.35 -7.23
N GLU A 74 15.38 -13.38 -8.19
CA GLU A 74 15.47 -12.60 -9.44
C GLU A 74 14.80 -11.22 -9.35
N ALA A 75 13.98 -10.98 -8.32
CA ALA A 75 13.24 -9.75 -8.17
C ALA A 75 14.13 -8.63 -7.61
N GLN A 76 14.33 -7.57 -8.38
CA GLN A 76 15.06 -6.39 -7.92
C GLN A 76 14.17 -5.51 -7.04
N SER A 77 14.67 -5.10 -5.87
CA SER A 77 14.04 -4.05 -5.08
C SER A 77 14.05 -2.71 -5.84
N ASN A 78 12.90 -2.09 -5.97
CA ASN A 78 12.75 -0.80 -6.61
C ASN A 78 12.93 0.37 -5.64
N LYS A 79 13.03 0.08 -4.34
CA LYS A 79 13.10 1.09 -3.29
C LYS A 79 14.28 0.82 -2.36
N VAL A 80 15.30 1.68 -2.47
CA VAL A 80 16.36 1.82 -1.50
C VAL A 80 16.00 3.02 -0.63
N LEU A 81 15.58 2.77 0.60
CA LEU A 81 15.04 3.78 1.52
C LEU A 81 16.12 4.54 2.28
N ASP A 82 17.24 3.88 2.59
CA ASP A 82 18.42 4.48 3.20
C ASP A 82 19.68 3.83 2.61
N CYS A 83 20.71 4.64 2.37
CA CYS A 83 21.97 4.17 1.83
C CYS A 83 23.12 4.90 2.54
N LYS A 84 23.88 4.13 3.31
CA LYS A 84 25.13 4.55 3.95
C LYS A 84 26.19 3.50 3.69
N ASN A 85 27.44 3.87 3.81
CA ASN A 85 28.57 2.99 3.51
C ASN A 85 28.56 1.66 4.28
N ASN A 86 27.87 1.59 5.40
CA ASN A 86 27.78 0.39 6.26
C ASN A 86 26.35 -0.11 6.51
N ARG A 87 25.35 0.53 5.91
CA ARG A 87 23.95 0.19 6.12
C ARG A 87 23.09 0.53 4.90
N LEU A 88 22.27 -0.42 4.49
CA LEU A 88 21.21 -0.22 3.51
C LEU A 88 19.87 -0.55 4.16
N VAL A 89 18.82 0.16 3.76
CA VAL A 89 17.44 -0.22 4.02
C VAL A 89 16.73 -0.31 2.69
N VAL A 90 16.19 -1.48 2.40
CA VAL A 90 15.50 -1.77 1.13
C VAL A 90 14.14 -2.38 1.40
N GLU A 91 13.21 -2.17 0.48
CA GLU A 91 11.88 -2.77 0.56
C GLU A 91 11.85 -4.06 -0.26
N VAL A 92 11.26 -5.12 0.31
CA VAL A 92 11.02 -6.39 -0.42
C VAL A 92 10.07 -6.11 -1.59
N PRO A 93 10.46 -6.42 -2.83
CA PRO A 93 9.61 -6.14 -3.99
C PRO A 93 8.36 -7.03 -4.01
N GLU A 94 7.28 -6.55 -4.62
CA GLU A 94 6.01 -7.28 -4.72
C GLU A 94 6.13 -8.62 -5.46
N THR A 95 7.12 -8.75 -6.35
CA THR A 95 7.38 -9.97 -7.11
C THR A 95 8.42 -10.87 -6.46
N ALA A 96 8.86 -10.56 -5.24
CA ALA A 96 9.83 -11.37 -4.52
C ALA A 96 9.29 -12.78 -4.24
N VAL A 97 10.19 -13.74 -4.30
CA VAL A 97 9.96 -15.11 -3.87
C VAL A 97 11.03 -15.52 -2.87
N THR A 98 10.71 -16.48 -2.02
CA THR A 98 11.69 -17.04 -1.07
C THR A 98 12.94 -17.50 -1.79
N GLY A 99 14.10 -17.05 -1.34
CA GLY A 99 15.37 -17.37 -1.97
C GLY A 99 16.57 -16.58 -1.46
N ASN A 100 17.69 -16.78 -2.12
CA ASN A 100 18.92 -16.08 -1.78
C ASN A 100 18.89 -14.63 -2.28
N LEU A 101 19.51 -13.74 -1.52
CA LEU A 101 19.69 -12.36 -1.91
C LEU A 101 21.02 -12.15 -2.62
N SER A 102 21.03 -11.15 -3.48
CA SER A 102 22.27 -10.62 -4.03
C SER A 102 22.29 -9.08 -3.98
N LEU A 103 23.49 -8.53 -3.88
CA LEU A 103 23.73 -7.09 -3.79
C LEU A 103 24.66 -6.68 -4.92
N GLN A 104 24.28 -5.62 -5.63
CA GLN A 104 25.17 -4.97 -6.59
C GLN A 104 25.35 -3.51 -6.22
N ILE A 105 26.60 -3.06 -6.13
CA ILE A 105 26.99 -1.66 -5.95
C ILE A 105 27.79 -1.26 -7.18
N TYR A 106 27.26 -0.35 -7.98
CA TYR A 106 27.79 -0.01 -9.30
C TYR A 106 27.97 -1.27 -10.16
N ASN A 107 29.21 -1.63 -10.49
CA ASN A 107 29.58 -2.81 -11.28
C ASN A 107 30.04 -4.02 -10.45
N LYS A 108 30.01 -3.91 -9.11
CA LYS A 108 30.42 -5.00 -8.21
C LYS A 108 29.18 -5.72 -7.69
N LYS A 109 29.01 -6.97 -8.10
CA LYS A 109 27.92 -7.84 -7.66
C LYS A 109 28.46 -8.90 -6.69
N VAL A 110 27.73 -9.12 -5.61
CA VAL A 110 27.97 -10.20 -4.65
C VAL A 110 26.70 -11.03 -4.57
N GLU A 111 26.86 -12.32 -4.83
CA GLU A 111 25.77 -13.30 -4.77
C GLU A 111 25.69 -13.95 -3.39
N ASN A 112 24.53 -14.49 -3.06
CA ASN A 112 24.30 -15.27 -1.84
C ASN A 112 24.71 -14.52 -0.56
N ILE A 113 24.32 -13.23 -0.46
CA ILE A 113 24.62 -12.42 0.72
C ILE A 113 23.76 -12.82 1.93
N GLY A 114 22.74 -13.63 1.76
CA GLY A 114 21.85 -14.17 2.75
C GLY A 114 20.64 -14.84 2.10
N HIS A 115 19.73 -15.33 2.93
CA HIS A 115 18.48 -15.93 2.50
C HIS A 115 17.32 -15.10 3.05
N TYR A 116 16.25 -14.94 2.28
CA TYR A 116 15.02 -14.28 2.71
C TYR A 116 13.82 -15.18 2.41
N THR A 117 12.98 -15.38 3.43
CA THR A 117 11.72 -16.11 3.30
C THR A 117 10.59 -15.11 3.08
N VAL A 118 9.96 -15.15 1.91
CA VAL A 118 8.76 -14.36 1.64
C VAL A 118 7.56 -15.09 2.20
N LEU A 119 6.92 -14.48 3.19
CA LEU A 119 5.71 -15.01 3.82
C LEU A 119 4.49 -14.76 2.93
N PRO A 120 3.56 -15.72 2.83
CA PRO A 120 2.30 -15.51 2.15
C PRO A 120 1.46 -14.48 2.92
N THR A 121 0.94 -13.47 2.23
CA THR A 121 0.18 -12.38 2.87
C THR A 121 -1.07 -12.92 3.56
N PRO A 122 -1.26 -12.65 4.86
CA PRO A 122 -2.44 -13.13 5.58
C PRO A 122 -3.68 -12.31 5.22
N ARG A 123 -4.85 -12.91 5.38
CA ARG A 123 -6.13 -12.28 5.11
C ARG A 123 -7.20 -12.77 6.07
N VAL A 124 -7.92 -11.86 6.70
CA VAL A 124 -9.16 -12.16 7.44
C VAL A 124 -10.33 -12.24 6.45
N ILE A 125 -11.12 -13.30 6.51
CA ILE A 125 -12.29 -13.54 5.66
C ILE A 125 -13.58 -13.28 6.44
N THR A 126 -13.74 -13.92 7.61
CA THR A 126 -14.93 -13.73 8.44
C THR A 126 -14.56 -13.50 9.90
N VAL A 127 -15.45 -12.81 10.60
CA VAL A 127 -15.40 -12.65 12.06
C VAL A 127 -16.81 -12.92 12.57
N THR A 128 -16.99 -14.01 13.32
CA THR A 128 -18.29 -14.49 13.82
C THR A 128 -18.24 -14.70 15.32
N SER A 129 -19.31 -14.38 15.99
CA SER A 129 -19.48 -14.56 17.44
C SER A 129 -20.33 -15.79 17.72
N ASP A 130 -20.08 -16.44 18.83
CA ASP A 130 -20.93 -17.51 19.38
C ASP A 130 -22.02 -16.97 20.33
N SER A 131 -22.18 -15.65 20.37
CA SER A 131 -23.17 -15.01 21.23
C SER A 131 -24.61 -15.39 20.91
N GLU A 132 -25.40 -15.68 21.94
CA GLU A 132 -26.86 -15.94 21.84
C GLU A 132 -27.62 -14.71 21.31
N ASP A 133 -27.06 -13.48 21.43
CA ASP A 133 -27.64 -12.25 20.96
C ASP A 133 -27.53 -12.06 19.43
N GLY A 134 -26.86 -12.99 18.75
CA GLY A 134 -26.80 -13.11 17.29
C GLY A 134 -25.48 -12.66 16.67
N GLU A 135 -25.42 -12.87 15.38
CA GLU A 135 -24.22 -12.58 14.58
C GLU A 135 -23.75 -11.13 14.70
N GLY A 136 -22.45 -10.94 14.88
CA GLY A 136 -21.83 -9.62 15.02
C GLY A 136 -22.03 -8.94 16.37
N VAL A 137 -22.60 -9.64 17.36
CA VAL A 137 -22.65 -9.21 18.77
C VAL A 137 -21.72 -10.06 19.58
N ALA A 138 -21.00 -9.50 20.50
CA ALA A 138 -20.22 -10.25 21.47
C ALA A 138 -20.18 -9.49 22.80
N ASP A 139 -20.59 -10.14 23.86
CA ASP A 139 -20.44 -9.64 25.22
C ASP A 139 -19.05 -10.01 25.78
N THR A 140 -18.68 -9.43 26.88
CA THR A 140 -17.43 -9.75 27.56
C THR A 140 -17.33 -11.24 27.86
N GLY A 141 -16.26 -11.88 27.39
CA GLY A 141 -16.02 -13.30 27.60
C GLY A 141 -16.55 -14.22 26.50
N ASP A 142 -17.37 -13.72 25.57
CA ASP A 142 -17.83 -14.48 24.41
C ASP A 142 -16.66 -14.88 23.51
N LYS A 143 -16.83 -15.98 22.79
CA LYS A 143 -15.85 -16.43 21.81
C LYS A 143 -16.18 -15.83 20.44
N VAL A 144 -15.15 -15.33 19.80
CA VAL A 144 -15.21 -14.79 18.44
C VAL A 144 -14.27 -15.60 17.56
N THR A 145 -14.86 -16.28 16.58
CA THR A 145 -14.10 -17.04 15.59
C THR A 145 -13.73 -16.14 14.41
N ILE A 146 -12.45 -16.06 14.15
CA ILE A 146 -11.86 -15.31 13.03
C ILE A 146 -11.34 -16.34 12.05
N THR A 147 -11.90 -16.37 10.84
CA THR A 147 -11.42 -17.23 9.77
C THR A 147 -10.67 -16.43 8.73
N GLY A 148 -9.71 -17.07 8.09
CA GLY A 148 -8.90 -16.39 7.10
C GLY A 148 -7.93 -17.33 6.39
N GLU A 149 -6.82 -16.77 5.93
CA GLU A 149 -5.75 -17.48 5.24
C GLU A 149 -4.40 -17.00 5.75
N ASN A 150 -3.44 -17.93 5.79
CA ASN A 150 -2.03 -17.64 6.06
C ASN A 150 -1.77 -17.02 7.45
N PHE A 151 -2.49 -17.46 8.47
CA PHE A 151 -2.27 -16.98 9.84
C PHE A 151 -0.97 -17.52 10.45
N GLY A 152 -0.34 -18.52 9.81
CA GLY A 152 0.87 -19.16 10.30
C GLY A 152 0.59 -20.17 11.40
N THR A 153 1.67 -20.65 12.02
CA THR A 153 1.61 -21.71 13.04
C THR A 153 2.15 -21.26 14.39
N ASP A 154 2.74 -20.07 14.47
CA ASP A 154 3.31 -19.53 15.71
C ASP A 154 2.40 -18.44 16.30
N PRO A 155 1.70 -18.73 17.42
CA PRO A 155 0.84 -17.75 18.05
C PRO A 155 1.61 -16.55 18.65
N SER A 156 2.91 -16.66 18.87
CA SER A 156 3.71 -15.54 19.40
C SER A 156 3.83 -14.36 18.44
N ASP A 157 3.65 -14.61 17.14
CA ASP A 157 3.67 -13.57 16.10
C ASP A 157 2.32 -12.91 15.87
N ILE A 158 1.28 -13.38 16.59
CA ILE A 158 -0.10 -12.94 16.40
C ILE A 158 -0.55 -12.06 17.56
N SER A 159 -1.32 -11.04 17.26
CA SER A 159 -2.11 -10.31 18.23
C SER A 159 -3.51 -10.00 17.70
N VAL A 160 -4.48 -10.04 18.60
CA VAL A 160 -5.88 -9.75 18.30
C VAL A 160 -6.35 -8.60 19.17
N SER A 161 -7.12 -7.68 18.61
CA SER A 161 -7.75 -6.62 19.38
C SER A 161 -9.17 -6.31 18.92
N PHE A 162 -10.01 -5.89 19.84
CA PHE A 162 -11.37 -5.44 19.61
C PHE A 162 -11.41 -3.92 19.79
N ASN A 163 -11.56 -3.20 18.68
CA ASN A 163 -11.48 -1.74 18.66
C ASN A 163 -10.28 -1.18 19.46
N GLY A 164 -9.10 -1.81 19.29
CA GLY A 164 -7.87 -1.42 19.95
C GLY A 164 -7.65 -2.01 21.36
N THR A 165 -8.64 -2.67 21.96
CA THR A 165 -8.49 -3.39 23.24
C THR A 165 -7.91 -4.77 22.97
N PRO A 166 -6.72 -5.12 23.48
CA PRO A 166 -6.10 -6.44 23.27
C PRO A 166 -6.99 -7.58 23.79
N ALA A 167 -6.98 -8.69 23.10
CA ALA A 167 -7.76 -9.88 23.44
C ALA A 167 -6.87 -11.11 23.58
N GLU A 168 -7.24 -11.98 24.50
CA GLU A 168 -6.71 -13.36 24.57
C GLU A 168 -7.26 -14.16 23.40
N PHE A 169 -6.44 -15.04 22.84
CA PHE A 169 -6.84 -15.85 21.70
C PHE A 169 -6.16 -17.23 21.70
N GLU A 170 -6.72 -18.14 20.94
CA GLU A 170 -6.16 -19.43 20.58
C GLU A 170 -6.01 -19.52 19.06
N LEU A 171 -4.82 -19.87 18.58
CA LEU A 171 -4.59 -20.22 17.19
C LEU A 171 -4.95 -21.69 17.01
N VAL A 172 -6.09 -21.97 16.38
CA VAL A 172 -6.58 -23.34 16.16
C VAL A 172 -5.82 -24.00 15.02
N ASP A 173 -5.65 -23.28 13.93
CA ASP A 173 -4.88 -23.68 12.75
C ASP A 173 -4.47 -22.45 11.92
N GLU A 174 -3.80 -22.68 10.76
CA GLU A 174 -3.31 -21.61 9.86
C GLU A 174 -4.42 -20.71 9.26
N SER A 175 -5.68 -21.05 9.49
CA SER A 175 -6.85 -20.37 8.95
C SER A 175 -7.86 -19.93 10.00
N THR A 176 -7.67 -20.30 11.26
CA THR A 176 -8.68 -20.13 12.30
C THR A 176 -8.07 -19.66 13.62
N ILE A 177 -8.55 -18.52 14.09
CA ILE A 177 -8.25 -17.95 15.41
C ILE A 177 -9.56 -17.86 16.19
N VAL A 178 -9.55 -18.26 17.45
CA VAL A 178 -10.66 -18.06 18.40
C VAL A 178 -10.22 -17.08 19.46
N ALA A 179 -10.79 -15.89 19.44
CA ALA A 179 -10.49 -14.83 20.40
C ALA A 179 -11.58 -14.76 21.48
N THR A 180 -11.19 -14.38 22.69
CA THR A 180 -12.12 -14.09 23.77
C THR A 180 -12.31 -12.58 23.86
N THR A 181 -13.54 -12.11 23.84
CA THR A 181 -13.82 -10.68 23.95
C THR A 181 -13.34 -10.13 25.27
N PRO A 182 -12.51 -9.08 25.27
CA PRO A 182 -11.95 -8.51 26.48
C PRO A 182 -12.99 -7.71 27.25
N ALA A 183 -12.74 -7.49 28.54
CA ALA A 183 -13.54 -6.60 29.36
C ALA A 183 -13.46 -5.17 28.79
N ASP A 184 -14.58 -4.43 28.91
CA ASP A 184 -14.66 -2.99 28.57
C ASP A 184 -14.29 -2.61 27.15
N TYR A 185 -14.20 -3.58 26.20
CA TYR A 185 -13.98 -3.20 24.81
C TYR A 185 -15.15 -2.37 24.27
N GLN A 186 -14.83 -1.44 23.40
CA GLN A 186 -15.84 -0.63 22.74
C GLN A 186 -16.26 -1.30 21.41
N THR A 187 -17.54 -1.14 21.07
CA THR A 187 -18.04 -1.54 19.75
C THR A 187 -17.13 -1.04 18.64
N GLY A 188 -16.74 -1.91 17.72
CA GLY A 188 -15.86 -1.56 16.62
C GLY A 188 -15.22 -2.78 15.94
N SER A 189 -14.27 -2.52 15.10
CA SER A 189 -13.63 -3.53 14.28
C SER A 189 -12.72 -4.46 15.10
N VAL A 190 -12.71 -5.73 14.71
CA VAL A 190 -11.71 -6.69 15.16
C VAL A 190 -10.48 -6.56 14.28
N THR A 191 -9.33 -6.42 14.91
CA THR A 191 -8.05 -6.29 14.24
C THR A 191 -7.16 -7.48 14.58
N VAL A 192 -6.56 -8.07 13.56
CA VAL A 192 -5.57 -9.14 13.70
C VAL A 192 -4.24 -8.63 13.13
N THR A 193 -3.18 -8.74 13.90
CA THR A 193 -1.82 -8.45 13.44
C THR A 193 -1.02 -9.72 13.47
N ILE A 194 -0.37 -10.06 12.36
CA ILE A 194 0.45 -11.25 12.21
C ILE A 194 1.80 -10.83 11.67
N HIS A 195 2.86 -11.15 12.39
CA HIS A 195 4.22 -10.80 12.00
C HIS A 195 4.36 -9.31 11.57
N GLY A 196 3.71 -8.43 12.34
CA GLY A 196 3.68 -6.99 12.08
C GLY A 196 2.70 -6.52 10.98
N TYR A 197 2.06 -7.41 10.25
CA TYR A 197 1.06 -7.07 9.25
C TYR A 197 -0.34 -7.02 9.87
N THR A 198 -0.98 -5.85 9.82
CA THR A 198 -2.27 -5.61 10.47
C THR A 198 -3.43 -5.68 9.48
N MET A 199 -4.43 -6.48 9.83
CA MET A 199 -5.66 -6.65 9.07
C MET A 199 -6.85 -6.22 9.91
N THR A 200 -7.86 -5.63 9.27
CA THR A 200 -9.12 -5.29 9.90
C THR A 200 -10.19 -6.26 9.41
N GLY A 201 -10.77 -6.97 10.34
CA GLY A 201 -11.90 -7.87 10.11
C GLY A 201 -13.26 -7.19 10.28
N GLY A 202 -14.30 -7.99 10.48
CA GLY A 202 -15.64 -7.51 10.81
C GLY A 202 -15.69 -6.73 12.11
N ALA A 203 -16.76 -5.97 12.29
CA ALA A 203 -17.01 -5.24 13.53
C ALA A 203 -17.82 -6.09 14.51
N MET A 204 -17.50 -6.00 15.80
CA MET A 204 -18.27 -6.58 16.90
C MET A 204 -18.99 -5.50 17.69
N PHE A 205 -20.26 -5.74 17.92
CA PHE A 205 -21.08 -4.88 18.79
C PHE A 205 -20.98 -5.39 20.22
N ASN A 206 -20.53 -4.52 21.12
CA ASN A 206 -20.61 -4.80 22.56
C ASN A 206 -21.91 -4.17 23.10
N PRO A 207 -22.88 -4.96 23.57
CA PRO A 207 -24.16 -4.45 24.06
C PRO A 207 -24.01 -3.54 25.28
N ASN A 208 -22.90 -3.65 26.01
CA ASN A 208 -22.60 -2.83 27.18
C ASN A 208 -21.77 -1.58 26.86
N SER A 209 -21.31 -1.42 25.61
CA SER A 209 -20.53 -0.24 25.24
C SER A 209 -21.41 0.98 24.98
N LYS A 210 -20.85 2.16 25.25
CA LYS A 210 -21.49 3.45 24.93
C LYS A 210 -20.85 4.11 23.72
N GLY A 211 -20.24 3.35 22.84
CA GLY A 211 -19.51 3.85 21.70
C GLY A 211 -20.37 4.19 20.49
N ASP A 212 -19.73 4.69 19.44
CA ASP A 212 -20.34 4.93 18.14
C ASP A 212 -20.61 3.59 17.43
N VAL A 213 -21.87 3.29 17.23
CA VAL A 213 -22.35 2.07 16.57
C VAL A 213 -22.66 2.27 15.08
N THR A 214 -22.38 3.44 14.54
CA THR A 214 -22.72 3.79 13.16
C THR A 214 -22.19 2.77 12.17
N VAL A 215 -20.95 2.31 12.35
CA VAL A 215 -20.29 1.32 11.47
C VAL A 215 -21.02 -0.02 11.36
N LEU A 216 -21.81 -0.39 12.36
CA LEU A 216 -22.57 -1.65 12.38
C LEU A 216 -23.86 -1.57 11.56
N TYR A 217 -24.43 -0.39 11.46
CA TYR A 217 -25.76 -0.19 10.90
C TYR A 217 -25.79 0.60 9.61
N LEU A 218 -24.81 1.47 9.39
CA LEU A 218 -24.73 2.30 8.20
C LEU A 218 -23.50 1.96 7.38
N GLN A 219 -23.72 1.73 6.09
CA GLN A 219 -22.66 1.54 5.11
C GLN A 219 -22.37 2.86 4.40
N ASN A 220 -21.14 3.05 3.95
CA ASN A 220 -20.77 4.25 3.18
C ASN A 220 -21.24 5.55 3.87
N TYR A 221 -21.07 5.64 5.19
CA TYR A 221 -21.64 6.70 6.04
C TYR A 221 -20.69 7.88 6.25
N LYS A 222 -19.43 7.75 5.82
CA LYS A 222 -18.41 8.80 5.97
C LYS A 222 -17.59 8.96 4.71
N GLN A 223 -16.92 10.08 4.58
CA GLN A 223 -15.98 10.37 3.50
C GLN A 223 -14.71 9.50 3.54
N PRO A 224 -14.15 9.15 2.38
CA PRO A 224 -14.69 9.39 1.04
C PRO A 224 -15.86 8.45 0.75
N PHE A 225 -16.95 8.97 0.18
CA PHE A 225 -18.11 8.16 -0.14
C PHE A 225 -17.87 7.29 -1.36
N ALA A 226 -18.20 6.00 -1.27
CA ALA A 226 -18.14 5.08 -2.39
C ALA A 226 -19.28 5.32 -3.39
N LYS A 227 -19.03 5.05 -4.65
CA LYS A 227 -20.01 5.15 -5.74
C LYS A 227 -21.01 4.02 -5.70
N ALA A 228 -22.16 4.24 -6.36
CA ALA A 228 -23.16 3.19 -6.56
C ALA A 228 -22.75 2.14 -7.59
N ASN A 229 -21.85 2.47 -8.50
CA ASN A 229 -21.31 1.61 -9.56
C ASN A 229 -19.85 1.96 -9.85
N ASP A 230 -19.20 1.14 -10.67
CA ASP A 230 -17.77 1.31 -11.04
C ASP A 230 -17.53 2.40 -12.09
N GLU A 231 -18.55 3.17 -12.47
CA GLU A 231 -18.38 4.26 -13.42
C GLU A 231 -17.48 5.37 -12.86
N SER A 232 -16.69 5.97 -13.72
CA SER A 232 -15.88 7.13 -13.35
C SER A 232 -16.75 8.38 -13.23
N TRP A 233 -16.86 8.94 -12.04
CA TRP A 233 -17.57 10.19 -11.78
C TRP A 233 -16.71 11.38 -12.17
N LYS A 234 -17.33 12.36 -12.81
CA LYS A 234 -16.70 13.65 -13.09
C LYS A 234 -16.92 14.60 -11.95
N ASN A 235 -15.92 15.45 -11.70
CA ASN A 235 -16.06 16.49 -10.69
C ASN A 235 -17.25 17.41 -11.03
N GLY A 236 -18.10 17.67 -10.03
CA GLY A 236 -19.32 18.47 -10.19
C GLY A 236 -20.55 17.69 -10.64
N GLU A 237 -20.44 16.40 -10.94
CA GLU A 237 -21.61 15.57 -11.26
C GLU A 237 -22.47 15.31 -10.03
N TRP A 238 -23.77 15.23 -10.26
CA TRP A 238 -24.75 14.91 -9.23
C TRP A 238 -24.96 13.40 -9.17
N TRP A 239 -24.98 12.82 -8.00
CA TRP A 239 -25.01 11.38 -7.80
C TRP A 239 -25.60 10.97 -6.46
N THR A 240 -25.94 9.67 -6.35
CA THR A 240 -26.30 9.04 -5.09
C THR A 240 -25.18 8.08 -4.69
N PRO A 241 -24.63 8.15 -3.45
CA PRO A 241 -23.66 7.19 -2.99
C PRO A 241 -24.21 5.76 -2.99
N ALA A 242 -23.31 4.78 -3.06
CA ALA A 242 -23.69 3.38 -2.91
C ALA A 242 -24.48 3.16 -1.61
N VAL A 243 -25.51 2.33 -1.66
CA VAL A 243 -26.41 1.95 -0.57
C VAL A 243 -27.28 3.05 0.03
N TRP A 244 -27.17 4.28 -0.47
CA TRP A 244 -28.06 5.37 -0.09
C TRP A 244 -29.29 5.45 -0.99
N ASN A 245 -30.41 5.84 -0.40
CA ASN A 245 -31.66 6.12 -1.07
C ASN A 245 -31.91 7.63 -1.09
N GLN A 246 -32.66 8.06 -2.09
CA GLN A 246 -33.14 9.44 -2.19
C GLN A 246 -34.54 9.49 -2.80
N ASN A 247 -35.32 10.49 -2.44
CA ASN A 247 -36.62 10.70 -3.04
C ASN A 247 -36.55 11.71 -4.20
N LYS A 248 -37.61 11.76 -5.02
CA LYS A 248 -37.68 12.68 -6.16
C LYS A 248 -37.64 14.16 -5.76
N ALA A 249 -38.04 14.49 -4.54
CA ALA A 249 -37.98 15.86 -4.02
C ALA A 249 -36.53 16.32 -3.76
N SER A 250 -35.57 15.39 -3.71
CA SER A 250 -34.15 15.71 -3.67
C SER A 250 -33.58 16.17 -5.02
N PHE A 251 -34.40 16.16 -6.09
CA PHE A 251 -34.04 16.58 -7.42
C PHE A 251 -34.71 17.88 -7.80
N ASN A 252 -33.96 18.78 -8.40
CA ASN A 252 -34.55 19.98 -9.00
C ASN A 252 -34.79 19.73 -10.49
N ALA A 253 -36.05 19.65 -10.88
CA ALA A 253 -36.48 19.40 -12.26
C ALA A 253 -36.62 20.68 -13.11
N LYS A 254 -36.16 21.83 -12.66
CA LYS A 254 -36.24 23.06 -13.43
C LYS A 254 -35.38 22.99 -14.67
N ASN A 255 -35.95 23.25 -15.84
CA ASN A 255 -35.31 23.22 -17.16
C ASN A 255 -34.96 21.82 -17.69
N ASN A 256 -35.73 20.80 -17.39
CA ASN A 256 -35.44 19.42 -17.81
C ASN A 256 -34.08 18.83 -17.41
N THR A 257 -33.35 19.48 -16.57
CA THR A 257 -32.14 18.94 -15.95
C THR A 257 -32.48 18.44 -14.56
N THR A 258 -32.37 17.16 -14.34
CA THR A 258 -32.49 16.56 -13.02
C THR A 258 -31.24 16.92 -12.23
N VAL A 259 -31.39 17.81 -11.26
CA VAL A 259 -30.29 18.17 -10.35
C VAL A 259 -30.59 17.52 -9.01
N THR A 260 -29.75 16.60 -8.59
CA THR A 260 -29.86 16.01 -7.26
C THR A 260 -29.33 16.95 -6.21
N GLY A 261 -29.77 16.79 -4.97
CA GLY A 261 -29.25 17.54 -3.83
C GLY A 261 -27.78 17.21 -3.47
N MET A 262 -27.17 16.24 -4.14
CA MET A 262 -25.85 15.74 -3.83
C MET A 262 -24.90 15.87 -5.02
N GLN A 263 -23.76 16.48 -4.80
CA GLN A 263 -22.76 16.71 -5.82
C GLN A 263 -21.44 16.01 -5.48
N TYR A 264 -20.87 15.36 -6.48
CA TYR A 264 -19.54 14.77 -6.38
C TYR A 264 -18.47 15.86 -6.50
N LYS A 265 -17.72 16.07 -5.44
CA LYS A 265 -16.65 17.07 -5.38
C LYS A 265 -15.32 16.41 -5.04
N ALA A 266 -14.53 16.13 -6.07
CA ALA A 266 -13.24 15.46 -5.92
C ALA A 266 -12.24 16.26 -5.09
N ALA A 267 -12.21 17.59 -5.26
CA ALA A 267 -11.30 18.47 -4.52
C ALA A 267 -11.59 18.51 -3.01
N GLU A 268 -12.80 18.13 -2.60
CA GLU A 268 -13.24 18.11 -1.21
C GLU A 268 -13.26 16.67 -0.64
N GLY A 269 -12.56 15.72 -1.27
CA GLY A 269 -12.50 14.34 -0.80
C GLY A 269 -13.79 13.55 -1.01
N PHE A 270 -14.46 13.76 -2.15
CA PHE A 270 -15.71 13.09 -2.52
C PHE A 270 -16.84 13.33 -1.53
N THR A 271 -17.08 14.59 -1.25
CA THR A 271 -18.12 15.02 -0.32
C THR A 271 -19.52 14.91 -0.91
N LEU A 272 -20.49 14.72 -0.04
CA LEU A 272 -21.89 14.97 -0.33
C LEU A 272 -22.22 16.43 -0.04
N ALA A 273 -22.76 17.13 -1.03
CA ALA A 273 -23.22 18.48 -0.86
C ALA A 273 -24.71 18.56 -1.22
N PHE A 274 -25.54 19.01 -0.28
CA PHE A 274 -26.87 19.47 -0.59
C PHE A 274 -26.75 20.92 -1.07
N GLN A 275 -26.98 21.14 -2.34
CA GLN A 275 -26.81 22.44 -2.93
C GLN A 275 -28.00 22.80 -3.83
N ASN A 276 -28.55 23.98 -3.63
CA ASN A 276 -29.37 24.61 -4.64
C ASN A 276 -28.49 25.16 -5.76
N GLY A 277 -28.90 24.92 -7.00
CA GLY A 277 -28.30 25.62 -8.12
C GLY A 277 -28.57 27.12 -8.02
N TRP A 278 -27.71 27.93 -8.63
CA TRP A 278 -27.90 29.38 -8.71
C TRP A 278 -29.30 29.73 -9.23
N GLU A 279 -30.03 30.60 -8.55
CA GLU A 279 -31.42 31.01 -8.88
C GLU A 279 -32.45 29.87 -8.93
N LYS A 280 -32.20 28.76 -8.23
CA LYS A 280 -33.15 27.65 -8.13
C LYS A 280 -34.00 27.77 -6.85
N GLU A 281 -35.21 27.25 -6.93
CA GLU A 281 -36.06 27.17 -5.75
C GLU A 281 -35.46 26.24 -4.69
N ALA A 282 -35.68 26.57 -3.43
CA ALA A 282 -35.24 25.75 -2.33
C ALA A 282 -35.88 24.35 -2.37
N TYR A 283 -35.16 23.35 -1.92
CA TYR A 283 -35.70 22.00 -1.75
C TYR A 283 -36.85 22.04 -0.72
N THR A 284 -37.92 21.35 -1.09
CA THR A 284 -38.97 21.02 -0.14
C THR A 284 -39.05 19.50 -0.01
N ASN A 285 -39.00 19.00 1.21
CA ASN A 285 -39.06 17.56 1.52
C ASN A 285 -37.98 16.68 0.82
N GLY A 286 -36.82 17.24 0.50
CA GLY A 286 -35.68 16.46 0.03
C GLY A 286 -35.18 15.50 1.12
N LYS A 287 -35.07 14.22 0.79
CA LYS A 287 -34.60 13.19 1.73
C LYS A 287 -33.56 12.32 1.07
N ILE A 288 -32.53 12.02 1.84
CA ILE A 288 -31.56 10.96 1.58
C ILE A 288 -31.49 10.10 2.84
N TRP A 289 -31.50 8.78 2.68
CA TRP A 289 -31.55 7.89 3.83
C TRP A 289 -30.95 6.51 3.54
N GLN A 290 -30.58 5.84 4.58
CA GLN A 290 -30.43 4.39 4.64
C GLN A 290 -31.50 3.81 5.57
N VAL A 291 -31.84 2.56 5.38
CA VAL A 291 -32.69 1.80 6.30
C VAL A 291 -31.77 0.87 7.08
N ALA A 292 -31.82 0.97 8.40
CA ALA A 292 -31.10 0.10 9.30
C ALA A 292 -32.08 -0.55 10.28
N THR A 293 -31.90 -1.84 10.52
CA THR A 293 -32.63 -2.54 11.58
C THR A 293 -31.79 -2.49 12.84
N LEU A 294 -32.20 -1.66 13.78
CA LEU A 294 -31.53 -1.55 15.06
C LEU A 294 -31.99 -2.69 16.00
N ARG A 295 -31.07 -3.20 16.80
CA ARG A 295 -31.37 -4.14 17.87
C ARG A 295 -32.11 -3.40 19.01
N PRO A 296 -32.86 -4.13 19.86
CA PRO A 296 -33.41 -3.49 21.05
C PRO A 296 -32.31 -2.86 21.91
N GLY A 297 -32.48 -1.59 22.29
CA GLY A 297 -31.47 -0.86 23.07
C GLY A 297 -31.79 0.62 23.19
N LYS A 298 -30.90 1.37 23.81
CA LYS A 298 -30.90 2.84 23.85
C LYS A 298 -29.83 3.39 22.93
N TYR A 299 -30.22 4.18 21.95
CA TYR A 299 -29.34 4.79 20.95
C TYR A 299 -29.30 6.31 21.09
#